data_4abc11ead6da8b64fece1820073a2f84
#
_entry.id   4abc11ead6da8b64fece1820073a2f84
#
_cell.length_a   1.000
_cell.length_b   1.000
_cell.length_c   1.000
_cell.angle_alpha   90.00
_cell.angle_beta   90.00
_cell.angle_gamma   90.00
#
_symmetry.space_group_name_H-M   'P 1'
#
loop_
_entity.id
_entity.type
_entity.pdbx_description
1 polymer ?
#
loop_
_entity_poly.entity_id
_entity_poly.type
_entity_poly.pdbx_seq_one_letter_code
_entity_poly.pdbx_strand_id
1 'polypeptide(L)'
;SSSAASDVYKRQYLFRALERCGWYEKTDDLGKTWRQMVENHLTTCVESDTDTRSDCHAWEALLCYELPAVILGVRPAALGFQKVRIEPQVGTFREASGDVITPRGLIHAEWKRDEENALHLHYTLPDGVAYANEEV
;
A
#
# COMPACT_ATOMS: atom_id res chain seq x y z
N SER A 1 3.61 4.67 -28.78
CA SER A 1 2.17 4.51 -28.90
C SER A 1 1.49 4.78 -27.54
N SER A 2 0.33 5.42 -27.56
CA SER A 2 -0.40 5.94 -26.40
C SER A 2 -1.01 4.86 -25.45
N SER A 3 -0.77 3.59 -25.68
CA SER A 3 -1.39 2.50 -24.93
C SER A 3 -0.76 2.29 -23.56
N ALA A 4 0.56 2.32 -23.45
CA ALA A 4 1.25 2.12 -22.17
C ALA A 4 0.93 3.21 -21.13
N ALA A 5 0.98 4.49 -21.52
CA ALA A 5 0.63 5.58 -20.62
C ALA A 5 -0.82 5.51 -20.14
N SER A 6 -1.77 5.06 -21.01
CA SER A 6 -3.16 4.89 -20.62
C SER A 6 -3.37 3.74 -19.63
N ASP A 7 -2.51 2.73 -19.63
CA ASP A 7 -2.61 1.58 -18.74
C ASP A 7 -2.11 1.91 -17.31
N VAL A 8 -1.12 2.78 -17.19
CA VAL A 8 -0.62 3.26 -15.90
C VAL A 8 -1.69 4.05 -15.13
N TYR A 9 -2.40 4.98 -15.78
CA TYR A 9 -3.51 5.70 -15.14
C TYR A 9 -4.62 4.74 -14.67
N LYS A 10 -4.91 3.72 -15.46
CA LYS A 10 -5.95 2.74 -15.13
C LYS A 10 -5.59 1.90 -13.92
N ARG A 11 -4.30 1.63 -13.67
CA ARG A 11 -3.86 0.83 -12.51
C ARG A 11 -4.31 1.43 -11.19
N GLN A 12 -4.19 2.74 -10.98
CA GLN A 12 -4.63 3.39 -9.74
C GLN A 12 -6.12 3.16 -9.49
N TYR A 13 -6.96 3.35 -10.50
CA TYR A 13 -8.39 3.11 -10.38
C TYR A 13 -8.71 1.62 -10.20
N LEU A 14 -7.95 0.75 -10.86
CA LEU A 14 -8.13 -0.69 -10.73
C LEU A 14 -7.82 -1.17 -9.31
N PHE A 15 -6.70 -0.73 -8.72
CA PHE A 15 -6.36 -1.04 -7.32
C PHE A 15 -7.45 -0.55 -6.37
N ARG A 16 -7.95 0.69 -6.54
CA ARG A 16 -9.06 1.21 -5.72
C ARG A 16 -10.35 0.41 -5.89
N ALA A 17 -10.66 -0.03 -7.10
CA ALA A 17 -11.82 -0.86 -7.38
C ALA A 17 -11.70 -2.23 -6.72
N LEU A 18 -10.56 -2.89 -6.87
CA LEU A 18 -10.30 -4.20 -6.27
C LEU A 18 -10.35 -4.15 -4.74
N GLU A 19 -9.80 -3.09 -4.14
CA GLU A 19 -9.90 -2.87 -2.70
C GLU A 19 -11.35 -2.76 -2.25
N ARG A 20 -12.16 -1.92 -2.91
CA ARG A 20 -13.57 -1.72 -2.57
C ARG A 20 -14.44 -2.96 -2.78
N CYS A 21 -14.08 -3.80 -3.73
CA CYS A 21 -14.78 -5.06 -3.99
C CYS A 21 -14.34 -6.20 -3.07
N GLY A 22 -13.32 -6.02 -2.24
CA GLY A 22 -12.75 -7.08 -1.40
C GLY A 22 -11.96 -8.12 -2.21
N TRP A 23 -11.45 -7.75 -3.38
CA TRP A 23 -10.69 -8.62 -4.29
C TRP A 23 -9.23 -8.20 -4.42
N TYR A 24 -8.66 -7.72 -3.32
CA TYR A 24 -7.31 -7.16 -3.35
C TYR A 24 -6.24 -8.20 -3.71
N GLU A 25 -6.47 -9.49 -3.49
CA GLU A 25 -5.59 -10.57 -3.94
C GLU A 25 -5.37 -10.58 -5.47
N LYS A 26 -6.28 -10.02 -6.26
CA LYS A 26 -6.12 -9.86 -7.71
C LYS A 26 -5.04 -8.86 -8.11
N THR A 27 -4.58 -8.03 -7.17
CA THR A 27 -3.50 -7.07 -7.42
C THR A 27 -2.13 -7.75 -7.52
N ASP A 28 -2.00 -8.99 -7.09
CA ASP A 28 -0.72 -9.71 -7.13
C ASP A 28 -0.16 -9.85 -8.55
N ASP A 29 -1.01 -10.19 -9.50
CA ASP A 29 -0.62 -10.23 -10.92
C ASP A 29 -0.22 -8.84 -11.46
N LEU A 30 -0.89 -7.79 -11.00
CA LEU A 30 -0.58 -6.42 -11.39
C LEU A 30 0.74 -5.92 -10.79
N GLY A 31 1.18 -6.54 -9.69
CA GLY A 31 2.44 -6.24 -9.00
C GLY A 31 3.70 -6.74 -9.71
N LYS A 32 3.58 -7.51 -10.77
CA LYS A 32 4.74 -8.10 -11.48
C LYS A 32 5.73 -7.06 -12.00
N THR A 33 5.25 -5.95 -12.53
CA THR A 33 6.09 -4.86 -13.04
C THR A 33 7.03 -4.31 -11.96
N TRP A 34 6.53 -4.09 -10.73
CA TRP A 34 7.36 -3.59 -9.63
C TRP A 34 8.35 -4.64 -9.12
N ARG A 35 7.95 -5.92 -9.07
CA ARG A 35 8.89 -7.01 -8.76
C ARG A 35 10.04 -7.05 -9.76
N GLN A 36 9.71 -6.92 -11.05
CA GLN A 36 10.72 -6.85 -12.11
C GLN A 36 11.66 -5.65 -11.95
N MET A 37 11.14 -4.49 -11.53
CA MET A 37 11.98 -3.31 -11.23
C MET A 37 12.98 -3.61 -10.10
N VAL A 38 12.54 -4.30 -9.04
CA VAL A 38 13.41 -4.70 -7.93
C VAL A 38 14.46 -5.73 -8.39
N GLU A 39 14.05 -6.74 -9.14
CA GLU A 39 14.95 -7.75 -9.70
C GLU A 39 16.01 -7.14 -10.63
N ASN A 40 15.64 -6.11 -11.38
CA ASN A 40 16.54 -5.36 -12.24
C ASN A 40 17.40 -4.32 -11.48
N HIS A 41 17.31 -4.30 -10.15
CA HIS A 41 18.01 -3.34 -9.28
C HIS A 41 17.74 -1.87 -9.61
N LEU A 42 16.55 -1.55 -10.10
CA LEU A 42 16.17 -0.18 -10.36
C LEU A 42 15.96 0.59 -9.05
N THR A 43 16.39 1.84 -9.03
CA THR A 43 16.26 2.74 -7.88
C THR A 43 15.10 3.72 -8.02
N THR A 44 14.41 3.68 -9.16
CA THR A 44 13.24 4.52 -9.48
C THR A 44 12.16 3.68 -10.12
N CYS A 45 10.93 4.20 -10.12
CA CYS A 45 9.82 3.58 -10.84
C CYS A 45 9.82 4.03 -12.29
N VAL A 46 10.06 3.11 -13.21
CA VAL A 46 10.12 3.37 -14.65
C VAL A 46 8.71 3.31 -15.28
N GLU A 47 8.50 4.01 -16.38
CA GLU A 47 7.19 4.06 -17.09
C GLU A 47 6.79 2.69 -17.67
N SER A 48 7.75 1.91 -18.13
CA SER A 48 7.52 0.61 -18.75
C SER A 48 8.74 -0.28 -18.55
N ASP A 49 8.52 -1.56 -18.44
CA ASP A 49 9.56 -2.58 -18.31
C ASP A 49 10.23 -2.96 -19.64
N THR A 50 9.64 -2.57 -20.78
CA THR A 50 10.08 -3.01 -22.11
C THR A 50 10.59 -1.90 -23.02
N ASP A 51 10.01 -0.72 -22.96
CA ASP A 51 10.38 0.42 -23.82
C ASP A 51 10.19 1.71 -23.02
N THR A 52 11.15 1.98 -22.14
CA THR A 52 11.07 3.05 -21.17
C THR A 52 11.43 4.39 -21.78
N ARG A 53 10.48 5.33 -21.80
CA ARG A 53 10.71 6.74 -22.15
C ARG A 53 11.12 7.55 -20.91
N SER A 54 10.77 7.09 -19.73
CA SER A 54 11.03 7.77 -18.46
C SER A 54 11.50 6.76 -17.42
N ASP A 55 12.69 6.98 -16.89
CA ASP A 55 13.28 6.19 -15.80
C ASP A 55 12.75 6.59 -14.43
N CYS A 56 11.98 7.69 -14.32
CA CYS A 56 11.37 8.16 -13.09
C CYS A 56 9.94 8.63 -13.41
N HIS A 57 8.99 7.71 -13.34
CA HIS A 57 7.61 7.95 -13.73
C HIS A 57 6.70 7.98 -12.50
N ALA A 58 6.17 9.13 -12.15
CA ALA A 58 5.45 9.37 -10.90
C ALA A 58 4.22 8.45 -10.71
N TRP A 59 3.53 8.08 -11.78
CA TRP A 59 2.37 7.20 -11.68
C TRP A 59 2.71 5.75 -11.32
N GLU A 60 3.93 5.30 -11.64
CA GLU A 60 4.39 3.98 -11.20
C GLU A 60 4.82 3.97 -9.72
N ALA A 61 4.89 5.13 -9.05
CA ALA A 61 5.07 5.21 -7.61
C ALA A 61 3.81 4.82 -6.79
N LEU A 62 2.83 4.19 -7.42
CA LEU A 62 1.59 3.73 -6.79
C LEU A 62 1.84 2.89 -5.52
N LEU A 63 2.86 2.03 -5.52
CA LEU A 63 3.19 1.20 -4.36
C LEU A 63 3.62 2.02 -3.14
N CYS A 64 4.14 3.23 -3.31
CA CYS A 64 4.44 4.12 -2.17
C CYS A 64 3.17 4.49 -1.37
N TYR A 65 1.99 4.39 -1.98
CA TYR A 65 0.70 4.52 -1.31
C TYR A 65 0.14 3.15 -0.90
N GLU A 66 0.19 2.16 -1.79
CA GLU A 66 -0.42 0.85 -1.57
C GLU A 66 0.18 0.11 -0.37
N LEU A 67 1.50 0.16 -0.22
CA LEU A 67 2.18 -0.56 0.87
C LEU A 67 1.78 -0.02 2.25
N PRO A 68 1.91 1.27 2.57
CA PRO A 68 1.56 1.78 3.90
C PRO A 68 0.05 1.90 4.11
N ALA A 69 -0.69 2.42 3.13
CA ALA A 69 -2.09 2.77 3.32
C ALA A 69 -3.07 1.60 3.10
N VAL A 70 -2.70 0.62 2.29
CA VAL A 70 -3.61 -0.48 1.93
C VAL A 70 -3.12 -1.80 2.50
N ILE A 71 -1.91 -2.23 2.15
CA ILE A 71 -1.40 -3.53 2.60
C ILE A 71 -1.12 -3.50 4.12
N LEU A 72 -0.38 -2.51 4.60
CA LEU A 72 -0.19 -2.31 6.03
C LEU A 72 -1.48 -1.79 6.71
N GLY A 73 -2.30 -1.05 5.96
CA GLY A 73 -3.64 -0.61 6.35
C GLY A 73 -3.71 0.68 7.15
N VAL A 74 -2.60 1.40 7.30
CA VAL A 74 -2.53 2.60 8.15
C VAL A 74 -3.08 3.82 7.41
N ARG A 75 -4.23 4.34 7.85
CA ARG A 75 -4.90 5.48 7.23
C ARG A 75 -5.40 6.51 8.25
N PRO A 76 -5.42 7.80 7.89
CA PRO A 76 -6.03 8.80 8.75
C PRO A 76 -7.54 8.56 8.85
N ALA A 77 -8.08 8.58 10.06
CA ALA A 77 -9.51 8.57 10.35
C ALA A 77 -10.01 9.95 10.79
N ALA A 78 -9.08 10.89 11.04
CA ALA A 78 -9.38 12.30 11.28
C ALA A 78 -8.26 13.17 10.70
N LEU A 79 -8.53 14.46 10.56
CA LEU A 79 -7.58 15.45 10.02
C LEU A 79 -6.25 15.40 10.79
N GLY A 80 -5.13 15.46 10.04
CA GLY A 80 -3.79 15.50 10.60
C GLY A 80 -3.44 14.29 11.45
N PHE A 81 -4.02 13.10 11.19
CA PHE A 81 -3.82 11.88 11.96
C PHE A 81 -4.15 12.01 13.47
N GLN A 82 -5.17 12.81 13.82
CA GLN A 82 -5.67 12.82 15.20
C GLN A 82 -6.28 11.47 15.59
N LYS A 83 -6.88 10.79 14.60
CA LYS A 83 -7.28 9.39 14.70
C LYS A 83 -6.74 8.61 13.52
N VAL A 84 -6.39 7.35 13.75
CA VAL A 84 -5.91 6.42 12.74
C VAL A 84 -6.81 5.19 12.69
N ARG A 85 -7.04 4.68 11.48
CA ARG A 85 -7.53 3.31 11.24
C ARG A 85 -6.37 2.45 10.79
N ILE A 86 -6.36 1.19 11.24
CA ILE A 86 -5.43 0.18 10.76
C ILE A 86 -6.25 -1.01 10.27
N GLU A 87 -6.50 -1.04 8.97
CA GLU A 87 -7.38 -2.00 8.30
C GLU A 87 -6.65 -2.62 7.11
N PRO A 88 -5.78 -3.63 7.33
CA PRO A 88 -5.00 -4.25 6.27
C PRO A 88 -5.84 -4.92 5.20
N GLN A 89 -5.48 -4.70 3.94
CA GLN A 89 -5.91 -5.51 2.81
C GLN A 89 -4.80 -6.50 2.49
N VAL A 90 -4.87 -7.67 3.10
CA VAL A 90 -3.74 -8.61 3.13
C VAL A 90 -3.40 -9.21 1.77
N GLY A 91 -4.38 -9.29 0.83
CA GLY A 91 -4.17 -9.89 -0.48
C GLY A 91 -3.57 -11.30 -0.36
N THR A 92 -2.45 -11.53 -1.04
CA THR A 92 -1.68 -12.79 -0.99
C THR A 92 -0.57 -12.78 0.06
N PHE A 93 -0.35 -11.65 0.75
CA PHE A 93 0.70 -11.55 1.75
C PHE A 93 0.37 -12.34 3.02
N ARG A 94 1.40 -12.85 3.67
CA ARG A 94 1.31 -13.57 4.94
C ARG A 94 1.57 -12.67 6.13
N GLU A 95 2.38 -11.65 5.93
CA GLU A 95 2.75 -10.67 6.97
C GLU A 95 3.16 -9.36 6.32
N ALA A 96 3.04 -8.27 7.05
CA ALA A 96 3.64 -6.99 6.74
C ALA A 96 3.99 -6.25 8.02
N SER A 97 5.07 -5.49 7.98
CA SER A 97 5.50 -4.61 9.06
C SER A 97 6.10 -3.34 8.48
N GLY A 98 5.87 -2.22 9.13
CA GLY A 98 6.42 -0.95 8.68
C GLY A 98 6.04 0.23 9.55
N ASP A 99 6.70 1.34 9.23
CA ASP A 99 6.53 2.62 9.89
C ASP A 99 5.90 3.64 8.95
N VAL A 100 4.91 4.36 9.47
CA VAL A 100 4.23 5.44 8.73
C VAL A 100 4.52 6.76 9.42
N ILE A 101 5.20 7.66 8.72
CA ILE A 101 5.52 9.00 9.20
C ILE A 101 4.26 9.86 9.08
N THR A 102 3.86 10.48 10.18
CA THR A 102 2.73 11.39 10.24
C THR A 102 3.13 12.75 10.81
N PRO A 103 2.30 13.80 10.66
CA PRO A 103 2.56 15.08 11.31
C PRO A 103 2.61 15.01 12.84
N ARG A 104 2.18 13.90 13.44
CA ARG A 104 2.13 13.69 14.90
C ARG A 104 3.20 12.73 15.41
N GLY A 105 4.03 12.20 14.54
CA GLY A 105 5.06 11.23 14.87
C GLY A 105 4.92 9.93 14.07
N LEU A 106 5.70 8.94 14.48
CA LEU A 106 5.81 7.66 13.81
C LEU A 106 4.73 6.70 14.31
N ILE A 107 3.97 6.13 13.39
CA ILE A 107 3.06 5.01 13.65
C ILE A 107 3.78 3.75 13.18
N HIS A 108 4.00 2.82 14.09
CA HIS A 108 4.43 1.47 13.73
C HIS A 108 3.20 0.57 13.64
N ALA A 109 3.14 -0.28 12.61
CA ALA A 109 2.14 -1.33 12.50
C ALA A 109 2.78 -2.60 11.94
N GLU A 110 2.32 -3.74 12.43
CA GLU A 110 2.68 -5.04 11.90
C GLU A 110 1.49 -5.97 11.99
N TRP A 111 1.38 -6.87 11.02
CA TRP A 111 0.39 -7.92 11.07
C TRP A 111 0.92 -9.22 10.46
N LYS A 112 0.38 -10.33 10.96
CA LYS A 112 0.70 -11.67 10.49
C LYS A 112 -0.56 -12.53 10.46
N ARG A 113 -0.66 -13.40 9.45
CA ARG A 113 -1.69 -14.43 9.35
C ARG A 113 -1.14 -15.74 9.91
N ASP A 114 -1.89 -16.35 10.80
CA ASP A 114 -1.59 -17.69 11.30
C ASP A 114 -1.97 -18.80 10.29
N GLU A 115 -1.81 -20.04 10.68
CA GLU A 115 -2.13 -21.21 9.86
C GLU A 115 -3.62 -21.31 9.53
N GLU A 116 -4.48 -20.76 10.39
CA GLU A 116 -5.94 -20.72 10.23
C GLU A 116 -6.41 -19.48 9.46
N ASN A 117 -5.46 -18.67 8.95
CA ASN A 117 -5.67 -17.39 8.28
C ASN A 117 -6.26 -16.28 9.16
N ALA A 118 -6.26 -16.44 10.48
CA ALA A 118 -6.61 -15.35 11.38
C ALA A 118 -5.52 -14.27 11.36
N LEU A 119 -5.95 -13.01 11.37
CA LEU A 119 -5.07 -11.85 11.33
C LEU A 119 -4.73 -11.40 12.74
N HIS A 120 -3.44 -11.39 13.05
CA HIS A 120 -2.88 -10.83 14.28
C HIS A 120 -2.26 -9.49 13.97
N LEU A 121 -2.82 -8.41 14.53
CA LEU A 121 -2.37 -7.03 14.35
C LEU A 121 -1.75 -6.51 15.63
N HIS A 122 -0.57 -5.92 15.51
CA HIS A 122 0.10 -5.16 16.55
C HIS A 122 0.48 -3.77 16.04
N TYR A 123 0.38 -2.74 16.89
CA TYR A 123 0.74 -1.38 16.52
C TYR A 123 1.18 -0.54 17.73
N THR A 124 1.95 0.49 17.43
CA THR A 124 2.28 1.57 18.39
C THR A 124 1.93 2.91 17.79
N LEU A 125 1.30 3.76 18.57
CA LEU A 125 0.88 5.10 18.18
C LEU A 125 1.67 6.15 18.96
N PRO A 126 2.03 7.28 18.32
CA PRO A 126 2.63 8.40 19.02
C PRO A 126 1.59 9.12 19.89
N ASP A 127 2.06 9.88 20.87
CA ASP A 127 1.21 10.66 21.76
C ASP A 127 0.26 11.59 20.98
N GLY A 128 -1.01 11.60 21.42
CA GLY A 128 -2.06 12.41 20.81
C GLY A 128 -2.64 11.86 19.50
N VAL A 129 -2.35 10.61 19.16
CA VAL A 129 -3.03 9.85 18.10
C VAL A 129 -3.90 8.78 18.74
N ALA A 130 -5.20 8.77 18.44
CA ALA A 130 -6.13 7.76 18.92
C ALA A 130 -6.44 6.72 17.84
N TYR A 131 -6.72 5.48 18.22
CA TYR A 131 -7.25 4.47 17.32
C TYR A 131 -8.74 4.73 17.06
N ALA A 132 -9.17 4.63 15.80
CA ALA A 132 -10.52 5.06 15.42
C ALA A 132 -11.66 4.15 15.92
N ASN A 133 -11.37 2.90 16.23
CA ASN A 133 -12.35 1.92 16.71
C ASN A 133 -12.45 1.86 18.24
N GLU A 134 -11.64 2.60 18.97
CA GLU A 134 -11.85 2.82 20.40
C GLU A 134 -12.94 3.88 20.56
N GLU A 135 -14.16 3.44 20.87
CA GLU A 135 -15.21 4.34 21.34
C GLU A 135 -14.72 4.95 22.68
N VAL A 136 -14.66 6.27 22.71
CA VAL A 136 -14.38 7.05 23.91
C VAL A 136 -15.63 7.12 24.77
#